data_4ae22a87b559bc54c497fedcc2682564
#
_entry.id   4ae22a87b559bc54c497fedcc2682564
#
_cell.length_a   1.000
_cell.length_b   1.000
_cell.length_c   1.000
_cell.angle_alpha   90.00
_cell.angle_beta   90.00
_cell.angle_gamma   90.00
#
_symmetry.space_group_name_H-M   'P 1'
#
loop_
_entity.id
_entity.type
_entity.pdbx_description
1 polymer ?
#
loop_
_entity_poly.entity_id
_entity_poly.type
_entity_poly.pdbx_seq_one_letter_code
_entity_poly.pdbx_strand_id
1 'polypeptide(L)'
;MTTGIHHVTAITRRVQANVDFYLGFLGLRLVKQTGGFEDAEQLHLIYGDQAGSPGSLVTFLVWEDGASGRTGLGQVSEIAFAVPPASIGDWLQRAMAARIPVEGPTREFGETVLRLKDPDGIIVKLVGLDMPAAAPLPDPIAPTRIRGVTVLTDNPDATRDFTARFGYRPDRSEVNTHRMVSDTDVVDVRDARGYFPGIPGASIFDHVAFRAPDVDAVRQMRLSLRDQDGITNVHDRKYFLSLYVREPGGTLFEYATDAPGVTVDEPLEHLGETLMVPPREASRTEDLRVMLPQFARPGEERMPMRDLPFIHRFHTPEDPDGSTIVLLHGTGGNETDRCRWPRG
;
A
#
# COMPACT_ATOMS: atom_id res chain seq x y z
N MET A 1 -15.45 -14.14 14.24
CA MET A 1 -14.33 -13.24 14.59
C MET A 1 -13.93 -12.51 13.32
N THR A 2 -13.58 -11.23 13.39
CA THR A 2 -13.05 -10.51 12.24
C THR A 2 -11.62 -11.03 11.99
N THR A 3 -11.37 -11.59 10.82
CA THR A 3 -10.06 -12.12 10.40
C THR A 3 -9.77 -11.66 8.97
N GLY A 4 -8.53 -11.79 8.56
CA GLY A 4 -8.11 -11.47 7.20
C GLY A 4 -7.17 -10.28 7.13
N ILE A 5 -6.78 -9.91 5.91
CA ILE A 5 -5.93 -8.77 5.63
C ILE A 5 -6.73 -7.47 5.86
N HIS A 6 -6.13 -6.51 6.58
CA HIS A 6 -6.63 -5.15 6.70
C HIS A 6 -6.12 -4.30 5.52
N HIS A 7 -4.82 -4.24 5.33
CA HIS A 7 -4.16 -3.54 4.24
C HIS A 7 -2.77 -4.13 3.95
N VAL A 8 -2.19 -3.69 2.84
CA VAL A 8 -0.79 -4.00 2.50
C VAL A 8 -0.09 -2.70 2.19
N THR A 9 1.08 -2.48 2.79
CA THR A 9 1.88 -1.26 2.60
C THR A 9 3.12 -1.56 1.76
N ALA A 10 3.38 -0.71 0.78
CA ALA A 10 4.57 -0.74 -0.05
C ALA A 10 5.22 0.66 -0.10
N ILE A 11 6.41 0.73 -0.68
CA ILE A 11 7.17 1.97 -0.81
C ILE A 11 7.38 2.26 -2.29
N THR A 12 6.95 3.44 -2.75
CA THR A 12 7.13 3.89 -4.14
C THR A 12 8.15 5.02 -4.24
N ARG A 13 8.88 5.07 -5.35
CA ARG A 13 9.78 6.19 -5.69
C ARG A 13 9.15 7.18 -6.68
N ARG A 14 8.05 6.80 -7.34
CA ARG A 14 7.49 7.53 -8.47
C ARG A 14 6.02 7.82 -8.25
N VAL A 15 5.73 8.89 -7.49
CA VAL A 15 4.37 9.22 -7.07
C VAL A 15 3.39 9.28 -8.26
N GLN A 16 3.73 9.97 -9.35
CA GLN A 16 2.83 10.09 -10.50
C GLN A 16 2.55 8.75 -11.17
N ALA A 17 3.60 7.96 -11.41
CA ALA A 17 3.45 6.64 -12.03
C ALA A 17 2.65 5.67 -11.14
N ASN A 18 2.80 5.78 -9.82
CA ASN A 18 2.02 5.03 -8.84
C ASN A 18 0.53 5.39 -8.92
N VAL A 19 0.19 6.69 -8.94
CA VAL A 19 -1.19 7.16 -9.12
C VAL A 19 -1.77 6.71 -10.46
N ASP A 20 -1.02 6.83 -11.55
CA ASP A 20 -1.45 6.36 -12.87
C ASP A 20 -1.76 4.86 -12.89
N PHE A 21 -1.01 4.06 -12.14
CA PHE A 21 -1.23 2.61 -12.08
C PHE A 21 -2.39 2.23 -11.16
N TYR A 22 -2.37 2.66 -9.88
CA TYR A 22 -3.36 2.20 -8.91
C TYR A 22 -4.72 2.89 -9.07
N LEU A 23 -4.74 4.20 -9.29
CA LEU A 23 -5.97 4.95 -9.55
C LEU A 23 -6.41 4.86 -11.02
N GLY A 24 -5.46 5.09 -11.97
CA GLY A 24 -5.79 5.17 -13.40
C GLY A 24 -6.01 3.82 -14.05
N PHE A 25 -5.05 2.90 -13.94
CA PHE A 25 -5.10 1.61 -14.65
C PHE A 25 -5.93 0.57 -13.90
N LEU A 26 -5.67 0.34 -12.60
CA LEU A 26 -6.45 -0.63 -11.79
C LEU A 26 -7.85 -0.11 -11.46
N GLY A 27 -8.08 1.20 -11.50
CA GLY A 27 -9.37 1.80 -11.19
C GLY A 27 -9.71 1.80 -9.69
N LEU A 28 -8.72 1.62 -8.80
CA LEU A 28 -8.94 1.77 -7.36
C LEU A 28 -9.24 3.23 -7.01
N ARG A 29 -9.98 3.47 -5.95
CA ARG A 29 -10.17 4.82 -5.43
C ARG A 29 -8.96 5.24 -4.58
N LEU A 30 -8.45 6.46 -4.79
CA LEU A 30 -7.58 7.10 -3.81
C LEU A 30 -8.44 7.57 -2.64
N VAL A 31 -8.39 6.85 -1.52
CA VAL A 31 -9.26 7.10 -0.36
C VAL A 31 -8.61 7.98 0.69
N LYS A 32 -7.28 8.13 0.64
CA LYS A 32 -6.56 9.03 1.53
C LYS A 32 -5.22 9.45 0.92
N GLN A 33 -4.89 10.73 1.10
CA GLN A 33 -3.55 11.26 0.94
C GLN A 33 -3.19 12.00 2.22
N THR A 34 -2.09 11.62 2.86
CA THR A 34 -1.71 12.17 4.17
C THR A 34 -0.19 12.25 4.33
N GLY A 35 0.28 13.17 5.17
CA GLY A 35 1.62 13.07 5.70
C GLY A 35 1.75 11.80 6.56
N GLY A 36 2.92 11.17 6.56
CA GLY A 36 3.18 9.97 7.34
C GLY A 36 3.07 10.21 8.86
N PHE A 37 2.62 9.20 9.60
CA PHE A 37 2.47 9.32 11.06
C PHE A 37 3.80 9.26 11.82
N GLU A 38 4.82 8.63 11.26
CA GLU A 38 6.19 8.68 11.82
C GLU A 38 6.95 9.91 11.32
N ASP A 39 6.81 10.21 10.03
CA ASP A 39 7.45 11.34 9.35
C ASP A 39 6.42 12.04 8.48
N ALA A 40 5.97 13.23 8.90
CA ALA A 40 4.96 13.99 8.18
C ALA A 40 5.46 14.55 6.83
N GLU A 41 6.76 14.58 6.60
CA GLU A 41 7.38 14.97 5.34
C GLU A 41 7.43 13.81 4.31
N GLN A 42 6.96 12.63 4.69
CA GLN A 42 6.72 11.50 3.78
C GLN A 42 5.26 11.42 3.37
N LEU A 43 4.96 11.56 2.08
CA LEU A 43 3.60 11.38 1.57
C LEU A 43 3.16 9.91 1.70
N HIS A 44 1.96 9.70 2.22
CA HIS A 44 1.32 8.39 2.32
C HIS A 44 0.02 8.37 1.53
N LEU A 45 -0.07 7.52 0.52
CA LEU A 45 -1.24 7.32 -0.32
C LEU A 45 -1.94 6.02 0.05
N ILE A 46 -3.27 6.04 0.15
CA ILE A 46 -4.09 4.87 0.45
C ILE A 46 -5.12 4.70 -0.66
N TYR A 47 -5.07 3.56 -1.34
CA TYR A 47 -6.04 3.16 -2.37
C TYR A 47 -6.92 2.02 -1.84
N GLY A 48 -8.16 1.96 -2.30
CA GLY A 48 -9.08 0.90 -1.92
C GLY A 48 -10.35 0.86 -2.76
N ASP A 49 -11.41 0.27 -2.20
CA ASP A 49 -12.76 0.31 -2.75
C ASP A 49 -13.40 1.70 -2.53
N GLN A 50 -14.68 1.88 -2.88
CA GLN A 50 -15.37 3.17 -2.78
C GLN A 50 -15.42 3.74 -1.36
N ALA A 51 -15.37 2.91 -0.33
CA ALA A 51 -15.46 3.33 1.07
C ALA A 51 -14.11 3.26 1.82
N GLY A 52 -13.05 2.75 1.21
CA GLY A 52 -11.79 2.46 1.90
C GLY A 52 -11.97 1.35 2.93
N SER A 53 -12.69 0.31 2.57
CA SER A 53 -13.01 -0.80 3.48
C SER A 53 -11.76 -1.64 3.80
N PRO A 54 -11.58 -2.09 5.06
CA PRO A 54 -10.56 -3.07 5.40
C PRO A 54 -10.64 -4.31 4.51
N GLY A 55 -9.48 -4.78 4.03
CA GLY A 55 -9.40 -5.86 3.06
C GLY A 55 -9.45 -5.42 1.59
N SER A 56 -9.59 -4.12 1.32
CA SER A 56 -9.43 -3.55 -0.01
C SER A 56 -8.19 -2.66 -0.14
N LEU A 57 -7.56 -2.29 0.98
CA LEU A 57 -6.58 -1.21 1.06
C LEU A 57 -5.18 -1.65 0.63
N VAL A 58 -4.61 -0.98 -0.35
CA VAL A 58 -3.17 -0.98 -0.64
C VAL A 58 -2.63 0.42 -0.42
N THR A 59 -1.51 0.53 0.30
CA THR A 59 -1.00 1.83 0.72
C THR A 59 0.45 2.02 0.30
N PHE A 60 0.85 3.26 0.07
CA PHE A 60 2.19 3.59 -0.40
C PHE A 60 2.80 4.73 0.40
N LEU A 61 3.94 4.44 1.01
CA LEU A 61 4.87 5.46 1.47
C LEU A 61 5.66 5.96 0.26
N VAL A 62 5.63 7.26 0.00
CA VAL A 62 6.37 7.85 -1.13
C VAL A 62 7.76 8.23 -0.65
N TRP A 63 8.78 7.64 -1.28
CA TRP A 63 10.18 7.91 -0.96
C TRP A 63 10.97 8.13 -2.25
N GLU A 64 10.84 9.31 -2.85
CA GLU A 64 11.39 9.62 -4.17
C GLU A 64 12.93 9.50 -4.22
N ASP A 65 13.61 9.90 -3.14
CA ASP A 65 15.07 9.82 -2.98
C ASP A 65 15.53 8.50 -2.36
N GLY A 66 14.61 7.60 -2.05
CA GLY A 66 14.88 6.37 -1.36
C GLY A 66 15.82 5.46 -2.14
N ALA A 67 16.77 4.86 -1.43
CA ALA A 67 17.57 3.77 -2.00
C ALA A 67 16.63 2.63 -2.41
N SER A 68 16.90 2.02 -3.58
CA SER A 68 16.09 0.87 -4.02
C SER A 68 16.27 -0.31 -3.08
N GLY A 69 15.17 -0.87 -2.62
CA GLY A 69 15.13 -2.14 -1.94
C GLY A 69 15.33 -3.31 -2.91
N ARG A 70 15.35 -4.50 -2.35
CA ARG A 70 15.33 -5.75 -3.12
C ARG A 70 14.45 -6.75 -2.41
N THR A 71 13.43 -7.24 -3.11
CA THR A 71 12.58 -8.32 -2.59
C THR A 71 13.39 -9.59 -2.38
N GLY A 72 13.23 -10.22 -1.22
CA GLY A 72 13.91 -11.45 -0.84
C GLY A 72 13.33 -12.08 0.42
N LEU A 73 14.11 -12.95 1.06
CA LEU A 73 13.70 -13.60 2.32
C LEU A 73 13.29 -12.57 3.36
N GLY A 74 12.24 -12.87 4.10
CA GLY A 74 11.70 -12.03 5.16
C GLY A 74 10.85 -10.86 4.65
N GLN A 75 10.24 -11.00 3.47
CA GLN A 75 9.40 -9.95 2.90
C GLN A 75 8.14 -10.51 2.21
N VAL A 76 7.11 -9.68 2.11
CA VAL A 76 6.03 -9.86 1.14
C VAL A 76 6.60 -9.66 -0.26
N SER A 77 6.26 -10.54 -1.20
CA SER A 77 6.75 -10.48 -2.58
C SER A 77 5.68 -10.15 -3.62
N GLU A 78 4.43 -10.45 -3.33
CA GLU A 78 3.31 -10.28 -4.26
C GLU A 78 2.05 -9.89 -3.47
N ILE A 79 1.24 -8.98 -4.03
CA ILE A 79 -0.14 -8.74 -3.60
C ILE A 79 -1.09 -9.30 -4.68
N ALA A 80 -2.19 -9.89 -4.25
CA ALA A 80 -3.22 -10.42 -5.13
C ALA A 80 -4.55 -9.70 -4.89
N PHE A 81 -5.20 -9.26 -5.96
CA PHE A 81 -6.56 -8.73 -5.94
C PHE A 81 -7.51 -9.71 -6.62
N ALA A 82 -8.69 -9.89 -6.07
CA ALA A 82 -9.77 -10.62 -6.72
C ALA A 82 -10.43 -9.73 -7.78
N VAL A 83 -10.70 -10.31 -8.94
CA VAL A 83 -11.46 -9.71 -10.04
C VAL A 83 -12.50 -10.72 -10.53
N PRO A 84 -13.59 -10.27 -11.16
CA PRO A 84 -14.56 -11.19 -11.74
C PRO A 84 -13.86 -12.20 -12.68
N PRO A 85 -14.11 -13.51 -12.57
CA PRO A 85 -13.41 -14.52 -13.36
C PRO A 85 -13.50 -14.30 -14.88
N ALA A 86 -14.65 -13.80 -15.36
CA ALA A 86 -14.87 -13.49 -16.76
C ALA A 86 -14.02 -12.33 -17.29
N SER A 87 -13.50 -11.46 -16.39
CA SER A 87 -12.76 -10.25 -16.76
C SER A 87 -11.25 -10.48 -17.01
N ILE A 88 -10.74 -11.68 -16.79
CA ILE A 88 -9.28 -11.97 -16.93
C ILE A 88 -8.79 -11.64 -18.35
N GLY A 89 -9.59 -11.95 -19.39
CA GLY A 89 -9.26 -11.61 -20.77
C GLY A 89 -9.23 -10.10 -21.02
N ASP A 90 -10.16 -9.37 -20.44
CA ASP A 90 -10.23 -7.90 -20.54
C ASP A 90 -9.02 -7.25 -19.85
N TRP A 91 -8.64 -7.75 -18.68
CA TRP A 91 -7.44 -7.30 -17.97
C TRP A 91 -6.16 -7.55 -18.77
N LEU A 92 -6.03 -8.71 -19.43
CA LEU A 92 -4.89 -8.99 -20.29
C LEU A 92 -4.82 -7.98 -21.45
N GLN A 93 -5.94 -7.73 -22.13
CA GLN A 93 -6.01 -6.74 -23.21
C GLN A 93 -5.71 -5.32 -22.72
N ARG A 94 -6.27 -4.92 -21.57
CA ARG A 94 -6.02 -3.61 -20.92
C ARG A 94 -4.53 -3.43 -20.59
N ALA A 95 -3.88 -4.45 -20.03
CA ALA A 95 -2.45 -4.41 -19.70
C ALA A 95 -1.59 -4.27 -20.98
N MET A 96 -1.90 -5.03 -22.02
CA MET A 96 -1.19 -4.94 -23.30
C MET A 96 -1.36 -3.56 -23.95
N ALA A 97 -2.57 -3.02 -23.97
CA ALA A 97 -2.85 -1.70 -24.52
C ALA A 97 -2.12 -0.58 -23.74
N ALA A 98 -2.04 -0.70 -22.42
CA ALA A 98 -1.31 0.21 -21.55
C ALA A 98 0.21 -0.04 -21.52
N ARG A 99 0.71 -1.07 -22.21
CA ARG A 99 2.12 -1.51 -22.18
C ARG A 99 2.63 -1.85 -20.78
N ILE A 100 1.76 -2.34 -19.92
CA ILE A 100 2.11 -2.81 -18.60
C ILE A 100 2.63 -4.25 -18.73
N PRO A 101 3.79 -4.58 -18.14
CA PRO A 101 4.31 -5.94 -18.15
C PRO A 101 3.31 -6.90 -17.50
N VAL A 102 2.94 -7.95 -18.24
CA VAL A 102 1.96 -8.94 -17.80
C VAL A 102 2.43 -10.35 -18.13
N GLU A 103 2.25 -11.27 -17.20
CA GLU A 103 2.53 -12.70 -17.34
C GLU A 103 1.25 -13.51 -17.06
N GLY A 104 1.06 -14.58 -17.80
CA GLY A 104 -0.12 -15.44 -17.68
C GLY A 104 -1.11 -15.28 -18.85
N PRO A 105 -2.37 -15.77 -18.71
CA PRO A 105 -2.92 -16.35 -17.49
C PRO A 105 -2.31 -17.69 -17.12
N THR A 106 -2.05 -17.89 -15.83
CA THR A 106 -1.59 -19.15 -15.23
C THR A 106 -2.61 -19.69 -14.24
N ARG A 107 -2.40 -20.92 -13.76
CA ARG A 107 -3.22 -21.47 -12.67
C ARG A 107 -2.37 -21.66 -11.41
N GLU A 108 -2.90 -21.14 -10.28
CA GLU A 108 -2.32 -21.29 -8.96
C GLU A 108 -3.44 -21.64 -7.99
N PHE A 109 -3.28 -22.72 -7.24
CA PHE A 109 -4.31 -23.23 -6.33
C PHE A 109 -5.71 -23.36 -6.99
N GLY A 110 -5.73 -23.69 -8.29
CA GLY A 110 -6.95 -23.82 -9.07
C GLY A 110 -7.58 -22.48 -9.52
N GLU A 111 -7.03 -21.34 -9.14
CA GLU A 111 -7.46 -19.99 -9.52
C GLU A 111 -6.74 -19.52 -10.79
N THR A 112 -7.40 -18.75 -11.65
CA THR A 112 -6.76 -18.15 -12.83
C THR A 112 -6.10 -16.84 -12.45
N VAL A 113 -4.81 -16.66 -12.75
CA VAL A 113 -3.98 -15.56 -12.28
C VAL A 113 -3.28 -14.86 -13.44
N LEU A 114 -3.35 -13.53 -13.46
CA LEU A 114 -2.46 -12.67 -14.21
C LEU A 114 -1.47 -12.00 -13.25
N ARG A 115 -0.20 -11.95 -13.62
CA ARG A 115 0.82 -11.16 -12.88
C ARG A 115 1.16 -9.91 -13.66
N LEU A 116 0.99 -8.78 -13.01
CA LEU A 116 1.37 -7.47 -13.51
C LEU A 116 2.61 -6.99 -12.73
N LYS A 117 3.39 -6.12 -13.35
CA LYS A 117 4.41 -5.32 -12.62
C LYS A 117 3.96 -3.88 -12.62
N ASP A 118 3.87 -3.33 -11.42
CA ASP A 118 3.64 -1.90 -11.26
C ASP A 118 4.86 -1.08 -11.71
N PRO A 119 4.78 0.26 -11.74
CA PRO A 119 5.92 1.10 -12.15
C PRO A 119 7.21 0.90 -11.35
N ASP A 120 7.13 0.49 -10.10
CA ASP A 120 8.29 0.20 -9.25
C ASP A 120 8.79 -1.24 -9.38
N GLY A 121 8.09 -2.09 -10.14
CA GLY A 121 8.41 -3.50 -10.33
C GLY A 121 7.76 -4.43 -9.29
N ILE A 122 6.89 -3.90 -8.44
CA ILE A 122 6.10 -4.67 -7.48
C ILE A 122 5.14 -5.59 -8.24
N ILE A 123 5.06 -6.85 -7.82
CA ILE A 123 4.18 -7.83 -8.45
C ILE A 123 2.77 -7.70 -7.88
N VAL A 124 1.84 -7.39 -8.78
CA VAL A 124 0.40 -7.31 -8.53
C VAL A 124 -0.29 -8.44 -9.28
N LYS A 125 -0.93 -9.36 -8.56
CA LYS A 125 -1.71 -10.44 -9.15
C LYS A 125 -3.18 -10.03 -9.28
N LEU A 126 -3.78 -10.33 -10.43
CA LEU A 126 -5.23 -10.31 -10.62
C LEU A 126 -5.71 -11.76 -10.65
N VAL A 127 -6.56 -12.11 -9.70
CA VAL A 127 -7.05 -13.48 -9.51
C VAL A 127 -8.52 -13.53 -9.87
N GLY A 128 -8.84 -14.33 -10.88
CA GLY A 128 -10.22 -14.56 -11.31
C GLY A 128 -10.99 -15.37 -10.28
N LEU A 129 -11.64 -14.68 -9.36
CA LEU A 129 -12.40 -15.26 -8.25
C LEU A 129 -13.56 -14.34 -7.87
N ASP A 130 -14.75 -14.91 -7.78
CA ASP A 130 -15.91 -14.18 -7.29
C ASP A 130 -15.78 -13.93 -5.77
N MET A 131 -15.36 -12.72 -5.45
CA MET A 131 -15.30 -12.22 -4.07
C MET A 131 -16.07 -10.90 -4.00
N PRO A 132 -17.12 -10.80 -3.20
CA PRO A 132 -17.92 -9.58 -3.13
C PRO A 132 -17.10 -8.44 -2.56
N ALA A 133 -17.15 -7.27 -3.20
CA ALA A 133 -16.63 -6.02 -2.66
C ALA A 133 -17.56 -5.53 -1.53
N ALA A 134 -16.96 -4.90 -0.49
CA ALA A 134 -17.74 -4.23 0.54
C ALA A 134 -18.40 -2.94 -0.01
N ALA A 135 -17.65 -2.18 -0.83
CA ALA A 135 -18.11 -0.98 -1.52
C ALA A 135 -17.61 -1.00 -2.97
N PRO A 136 -18.41 -1.51 -3.95
CA PRO A 136 -17.96 -1.73 -5.31
C PRO A 136 -17.48 -0.47 -6.00
N LEU A 137 -16.41 -0.58 -6.79
CA LEU A 137 -15.90 0.46 -7.69
C LEU A 137 -16.82 0.61 -8.93
N PRO A 138 -16.79 1.77 -9.60
CA PRO A 138 -17.66 2.02 -10.76
C PRO A 138 -17.36 1.11 -11.96
N ASP A 139 -16.10 0.75 -12.18
CA ASP A 139 -15.71 -0.18 -13.25
C ASP A 139 -16.09 -1.63 -12.85
N PRO A 140 -16.98 -2.30 -13.60
CA PRO A 140 -17.47 -3.64 -13.23
C PRO A 140 -16.41 -4.73 -13.24
N ILE A 141 -15.25 -4.50 -13.87
CA ILE A 141 -14.12 -5.43 -13.86
C ILE A 141 -13.04 -5.06 -12.84
N ALA A 142 -13.19 -3.92 -12.16
CA ALA A 142 -12.21 -3.47 -11.17
C ALA A 142 -11.98 -4.50 -10.07
N PRO A 143 -10.82 -4.44 -9.38
CA PRO A 143 -10.55 -5.27 -8.21
C PRO A 143 -11.64 -5.10 -7.15
N THR A 144 -12.12 -6.21 -6.58
CA THR A 144 -13.17 -6.18 -5.57
C THR A 144 -12.62 -6.10 -4.15
N ARG A 145 -11.49 -6.78 -3.91
CA ARG A 145 -10.76 -6.77 -2.64
C ARG A 145 -9.40 -7.47 -2.77
N ILE A 146 -8.58 -7.38 -1.74
CA ILE A 146 -7.35 -8.16 -1.64
C ILE A 146 -7.73 -9.65 -1.51
N ARG A 147 -7.21 -10.47 -2.44
CA ARG A 147 -7.30 -11.94 -2.37
C ARG A 147 -6.25 -12.51 -1.45
N GLY A 148 -5.07 -11.91 -1.39
CA GLY A 148 -3.99 -12.39 -0.52
C GLY A 148 -2.64 -11.75 -0.79
N VAL A 149 -1.66 -12.24 -0.05
CA VAL A 149 -0.24 -11.90 -0.22
C VAL A 149 0.61 -13.16 -0.28
N THR A 150 1.81 -13.05 -0.90
CA THR A 150 2.83 -14.09 -0.86
C THR A 150 4.00 -13.62 0.00
N VAL A 151 4.37 -14.41 1.01
CA VAL A 151 5.50 -14.16 1.93
C VAL A 151 6.63 -15.11 1.57
N LEU A 152 7.87 -14.60 1.46
CA LEU A 152 9.08 -15.39 1.21
C LEU A 152 9.78 -15.70 2.53
N THR A 153 9.98 -16.98 2.81
CA THR A 153 10.63 -17.43 4.03
C THR A 153 11.56 -18.63 3.77
N ASP A 154 12.58 -18.81 4.57
CA ASP A 154 13.41 -20.01 4.61
C ASP A 154 12.95 -21.02 5.68
N ASN A 155 11.96 -20.63 6.49
CA ASN A 155 11.34 -21.47 7.52
C ASN A 155 9.81 -21.46 7.42
N PRO A 156 9.23 -22.14 6.40
CA PRO A 156 7.80 -22.08 6.13
C PRO A 156 6.94 -22.59 7.29
N ASP A 157 7.41 -23.54 8.08
CA ASP A 157 6.64 -24.07 9.22
C ASP A 157 6.50 -23.01 10.31
N ALA A 158 7.58 -22.35 10.71
CA ALA A 158 7.53 -21.30 11.72
C ALA A 158 6.69 -20.09 11.24
N THR A 159 6.80 -19.70 9.97
CA THR A 159 5.99 -18.63 9.40
C THR A 159 4.49 -18.98 9.37
N ARG A 160 4.14 -20.25 9.04
CA ARG A 160 2.74 -20.73 9.08
C ARG A 160 2.17 -20.74 10.49
N ASP A 161 2.92 -21.27 11.46
CA ASP A 161 2.53 -21.32 12.87
C ASP A 161 2.33 -19.91 13.44
N PHE A 162 3.18 -18.97 13.03
CA PHE A 162 3.04 -17.57 13.41
C PHE A 162 1.83 -16.90 12.76
N THR A 163 1.60 -17.14 11.46
CA THR A 163 0.45 -16.62 10.70
C THR A 163 -0.88 -17.12 11.29
N ALA A 164 -0.90 -18.33 11.87
CA ALA A 164 -2.08 -18.87 12.52
C ALA A 164 -2.55 -18.04 13.72
N ARG A 165 -1.66 -17.28 14.38
CA ARG A 165 -2.02 -16.37 15.48
C ARG A 165 -2.93 -15.22 15.05
N PHE A 166 -2.92 -14.88 13.75
CA PHE A 166 -3.75 -13.85 13.13
C PHE A 166 -5.07 -14.41 12.56
N GLY A 167 -5.44 -15.63 12.93
CA GLY A 167 -6.72 -16.25 12.55
C GLY A 167 -6.69 -17.04 11.26
N TYR A 168 -5.51 -17.32 10.72
CA TYR A 168 -5.35 -18.16 9.53
C TYR A 168 -5.19 -19.64 9.91
N ARG A 169 -5.64 -20.52 9.02
CA ARG A 169 -5.50 -21.96 9.14
C ARG A 169 -4.87 -22.55 7.90
N PRO A 170 -4.11 -23.66 8.01
CA PRO A 170 -3.58 -24.34 6.83
C PRO A 170 -4.70 -24.81 5.88
N ASP A 171 -4.46 -24.68 4.58
CA ASP A 171 -5.31 -25.25 3.53
C ASP A 171 -4.50 -26.28 2.76
N ARG A 172 -3.99 -25.96 1.60
CA ARG A 172 -3.26 -26.86 0.71
C ARG A 172 -1.92 -26.27 0.29
N SER A 173 -1.09 -27.12 -0.33
CA SER A 173 0.21 -26.69 -0.83
C SER A 173 0.31 -27.00 -2.33
N GLU A 174 0.97 -26.13 -3.06
CA GLU A 174 1.37 -26.34 -4.44
C GLU A 174 2.85 -26.01 -4.60
N VAL A 175 3.60 -26.96 -5.18
CA VAL A 175 5.06 -26.85 -5.37
C VAL A 175 5.77 -26.50 -4.07
N ASN A 176 6.26 -25.28 -3.92
CA ASN A 176 6.97 -24.77 -2.73
C ASN A 176 6.15 -23.70 -1.96
N THR A 177 4.85 -23.63 -2.19
CA THR A 177 3.98 -22.63 -1.56
C THR A 177 2.91 -23.31 -0.73
N HIS A 178 2.77 -22.88 0.51
CA HIS A 178 1.79 -23.36 1.48
C HIS A 178 0.74 -22.29 1.73
N ARG A 179 -0.50 -22.57 1.35
CA ARG A 179 -1.61 -21.63 1.52
C ARG A 179 -2.16 -21.69 2.94
N MET A 180 -2.25 -20.53 3.55
CA MET A 180 -2.99 -20.29 4.79
C MET A 180 -4.26 -19.49 4.45
N VAL A 181 -5.41 -19.89 4.99
CA VAL A 181 -6.70 -19.26 4.68
C VAL A 181 -7.32 -18.62 5.92
N SER A 182 -7.86 -17.43 5.76
CA SER A 182 -8.80 -16.81 6.70
C SER A 182 -10.24 -17.05 6.22
N ASP A 183 -11.21 -16.35 6.82
CA ASP A 183 -12.58 -16.36 6.32
C ASP A 183 -12.77 -15.51 5.06
N THR A 184 -11.79 -14.64 4.74
CA THR A 184 -11.92 -13.64 3.66
C THR A 184 -10.83 -13.69 2.60
N ASP A 185 -9.62 -14.15 2.93
CA ASP A 185 -8.44 -14.03 2.06
C ASP A 185 -7.37 -15.08 2.41
N VAL A 186 -6.19 -14.99 1.79
CA VAL A 186 -5.13 -15.97 1.98
C VAL A 186 -3.76 -15.32 2.22
N VAL A 187 -2.90 -16.06 2.92
CA VAL A 187 -1.45 -15.84 2.97
C VAL A 187 -0.77 -17.06 2.35
N ASP A 188 -0.09 -16.85 1.23
CA ASP A 188 0.69 -17.87 0.55
C ASP A 188 2.13 -17.82 1.09
N VAL A 189 2.50 -18.78 1.92
CA VAL A 189 3.85 -18.92 2.51
C VAL A 189 4.71 -19.70 1.53
N ARG A 190 5.64 -19.01 0.85
CA ARG A 190 6.54 -19.62 -0.13
C ARG A 190 7.87 -20.00 0.52
N ASP A 191 8.22 -21.27 0.44
CA ASP A 191 9.56 -21.76 0.75
C ASP A 191 10.55 -21.19 -0.27
N ALA A 192 11.37 -20.27 0.18
CA ALA A 192 12.34 -19.53 -0.61
C ALA A 192 13.78 -19.80 -0.13
N ARG A 193 14.04 -21.01 0.41
CA ARG A 193 15.39 -21.42 0.80
C ARG A 193 16.35 -21.29 -0.37
N GLY A 194 17.48 -20.64 -0.13
CA GLY A 194 18.47 -20.34 -1.14
C GLY A 194 18.29 -18.96 -1.83
N TYR A 195 17.23 -18.23 -1.53
CA TYR A 195 17.09 -16.84 -1.94
C TYR A 195 17.98 -15.93 -1.06
N PHE A 196 18.39 -14.80 -1.62
CA PHE A 196 19.04 -13.77 -0.81
C PHE A 196 18.07 -13.12 0.17
N PRO A 197 18.55 -12.64 1.32
CA PRO A 197 17.76 -11.80 2.20
C PRO A 197 17.21 -10.58 1.48
N GLY A 198 16.00 -10.16 1.84
CA GLY A 198 15.43 -8.90 1.39
C GLY A 198 16.28 -7.71 1.84
N ILE A 199 16.32 -6.66 1.03
CA ILE A 199 16.96 -5.39 1.38
C ILE A 199 15.86 -4.36 1.52
N PRO A 200 15.69 -3.73 2.70
CA PRO A 200 14.74 -2.64 2.89
C PRO A 200 15.05 -1.47 1.95
N GLY A 201 14.02 -0.72 1.55
CA GLY A 201 14.16 0.44 0.66
C GLY A 201 12.89 0.69 -0.13
N ALA A 202 12.99 1.54 -1.13
CA ALA A 202 11.88 1.80 -2.04
C ALA A 202 11.67 0.65 -3.04
N SER A 203 10.50 0.60 -3.65
CA SER A 203 10.11 -0.40 -4.67
C SER A 203 9.94 -1.83 -4.12
N ILE A 204 9.59 -1.95 -2.84
CA ILE A 204 9.25 -3.23 -2.17
C ILE A 204 8.02 -3.05 -1.27
N PHE A 205 7.47 -4.18 -0.81
CA PHE A 205 6.51 -4.15 0.29
C PHE A 205 7.21 -3.88 1.62
N ASP A 206 6.58 -3.05 2.45
CA ASP A 206 7.03 -2.77 3.81
C ASP A 206 6.43 -3.79 4.79
N HIS A 207 5.10 -3.94 4.77
CA HIS A 207 4.40 -4.88 5.65
C HIS A 207 3.04 -5.34 5.10
N VAL A 208 2.49 -6.36 5.74
CA VAL A 208 1.09 -6.75 5.63
C VAL A 208 0.39 -6.59 6.98
N ALA A 209 -0.78 -5.96 6.98
CA ALA A 209 -1.60 -5.75 8.16
C ALA A 209 -2.79 -6.72 8.18
N PHE A 210 -3.03 -7.33 9.32
CA PHE A 210 -4.16 -8.22 9.60
C PHE A 210 -5.19 -7.53 10.47
N ARG A 211 -6.47 -7.88 10.29
CA ARG A 211 -7.59 -7.26 10.98
C ARG A 211 -7.70 -7.73 12.42
N ALA A 212 -7.72 -6.78 13.34
CA ALA A 212 -8.08 -6.99 14.73
C ALA A 212 -9.55 -6.64 14.95
N PRO A 213 -10.33 -7.47 15.66
CA PRO A 213 -11.75 -7.19 15.89
C PRO A 213 -11.97 -5.91 16.71
N ASP A 214 -11.06 -5.60 17.62
CA ASP A 214 -11.13 -4.43 18.50
C ASP A 214 -9.78 -4.12 19.14
N VAL A 215 -9.75 -3.04 19.94
CA VAL A 215 -8.56 -2.56 20.67
C VAL A 215 -8.07 -3.58 21.70
N ASP A 216 -8.98 -4.30 22.35
CA ASP A 216 -8.59 -5.27 23.36
C ASP A 216 -7.90 -6.48 22.72
N ALA A 217 -8.31 -6.89 21.53
CA ALA A 217 -7.61 -7.91 20.75
C ALA A 217 -6.18 -7.49 20.41
N VAL A 218 -5.94 -6.23 20.03
CA VAL A 218 -4.59 -5.69 19.80
C VAL A 218 -3.75 -5.74 21.07
N ARG A 219 -4.31 -5.35 22.21
CA ARG A 219 -3.64 -5.40 23.52
C ARG A 219 -3.30 -6.83 23.93
N GLN A 220 -4.25 -7.76 23.76
CA GLN A 220 -4.04 -9.18 24.06
C GLN A 220 -2.97 -9.80 23.16
N MET A 221 -2.98 -9.48 21.86
CA MET A 221 -1.95 -9.92 20.92
C MET A 221 -0.58 -9.44 21.39
N ARG A 222 -0.45 -8.14 21.76
CA ARG A 222 0.80 -7.59 22.28
C ARG A 222 1.30 -8.33 23.54
N LEU A 223 0.39 -8.66 24.46
CA LEU A 223 0.75 -9.43 25.67
C LEU A 223 1.18 -10.85 25.34
N SER A 224 0.53 -11.50 24.38
CA SER A 224 0.88 -12.86 23.95
C SER A 224 2.20 -12.96 23.20
N LEU A 225 2.66 -11.85 22.60
CA LEU A 225 3.89 -11.74 21.82
C LEU A 225 5.01 -10.98 22.57
N ARG A 226 4.82 -10.69 23.86
CA ARG A 226 5.74 -9.83 24.64
C ARG A 226 7.21 -10.31 24.67
N ASP A 227 7.42 -11.61 24.47
CA ASP A 227 8.74 -12.24 24.48
C ASP A 227 9.31 -12.38 23.04
N GLN A 228 8.62 -11.85 22.03
CA GLN A 228 9.09 -11.81 20.64
C GLN A 228 9.96 -10.57 20.40
N ASP A 229 11.10 -10.80 19.74
CA ASP A 229 11.94 -9.69 19.31
C ASP A 229 11.21 -8.81 18.28
N GLY A 230 11.41 -7.49 18.38
CA GLY A 230 10.88 -6.53 17.42
C GLY A 230 9.38 -6.22 17.54
N ILE A 231 8.72 -6.64 18.64
CA ILE A 231 7.35 -6.20 18.92
C ILE A 231 7.34 -4.73 19.37
N THR A 232 6.41 -3.95 18.81
CA THR A 232 6.27 -2.52 19.14
C THR A 232 5.30 -2.26 20.30
N ASN A 233 5.17 -1.00 20.69
CA ASN A 233 3.99 -0.53 21.41
C ASN A 233 2.79 -0.48 20.46
N VAL A 234 1.60 -0.29 21.02
CA VAL A 234 0.40 0.00 20.24
C VAL A 234 0.51 1.45 19.75
N HIS A 235 0.32 1.65 18.45
CA HIS A 235 0.39 2.94 17.78
C HIS A 235 -1.02 3.40 17.40
N ASP A 236 -1.32 4.68 17.65
CA ASP A 236 -2.49 5.35 17.12
C ASP A 236 -2.14 5.94 15.74
N ARG A 237 -2.76 5.42 14.70
CA ARG A 237 -2.62 5.87 13.31
C ARG A 237 -3.79 6.74 12.87
N LYS A 238 -4.58 7.28 13.80
CA LYS A 238 -5.81 8.04 13.56
C LYS A 238 -6.95 7.21 12.94
N TYR A 239 -6.65 6.46 11.89
CA TYR A 239 -7.62 5.64 11.16
C TYR A 239 -7.79 4.25 11.75
N PHE A 240 -6.83 3.78 12.50
CA PHE A 240 -6.79 2.48 13.20
C PHE A 240 -5.74 2.50 14.31
N LEU A 241 -5.86 1.59 15.25
CA LEU A 241 -4.81 1.28 16.21
C LEU A 241 -4.04 0.07 15.71
N SER A 242 -2.72 0.10 15.79
CA SER A 242 -1.87 -0.94 15.24
C SER A 242 -0.75 -1.40 16.17
N LEU A 243 -0.35 -2.64 15.97
CA LEU A 243 0.76 -3.31 16.61
C LEU A 243 1.62 -3.96 15.54
N TYR A 244 2.93 -3.73 15.58
CA TYR A 244 3.87 -4.32 14.63
C TYR A 244 4.71 -5.41 15.31
N VAL A 245 5.00 -6.47 14.56
CA VAL A 245 5.86 -7.57 15.00
C VAL A 245 6.51 -8.23 13.77
N ARG A 246 7.77 -8.65 13.90
CA ARG A 246 8.38 -9.47 12.87
C ARG A 246 8.04 -10.93 13.11
N GLU A 247 7.52 -11.60 12.06
CA GLU A 247 7.36 -13.05 12.11
C GLU A 247 8.74 -13.72 12.03
N PRO A 248 8.87 -15.02 12.38
CA PRO A 248 10.18 -15.70 12.50
C PRO A 248 11.06 -15.67 11.24
N GLY A 249 10.49 -15.52 10.04
CA GLY A 249 11.21 -15.36 8.78
C GLY A 249 11.67 -13.93 8.50
N GLY A 250 11.25 -12.95 9.33
CA GLY A 250 11.66 -11.55 9.25
C GLY A 250 10.62 -10.61 8.64
N THR A 251 9.53 -11.10 8.04
CA THR A 251 8.48 -10.26 7.46
C THR A 251 7.79 -9.44 8.55
N LEU A 252 7.59 -8.16 8.28
CA LEU A 252 6.86 -7.29 9.21
C LEU A 252 5.36 -7.54 9.07
N PHE A 253 4.74 -7.98 10.16
CA PHE A 253 3.30 -8.13 10.31
C PHE A 253 2.77 -7.00 11.18
N GLU A 254 1.60 -6.50 10.80
CA GLU A 254 0.84 -5.53 11.58
C GLU A 254 -0.48 -6.17 12.02
N TYR A 255 -1.00 -5.78 13.18
CA TYR A 255 -2.32 -6.15 13.64
C TYR A 255 -3.10 -4.87 13.89
N ALA A 256 -4.11 -4.58 13.05
CA ALA A 256 -4.78 -3.29 12.96
C ALA A 256 -6.29 -3.41 13.19
N THR A 257 -6.87 -2.46 13.95
CA THR A 257 -8.33 -2.38 14.12
C THR A 257 -9.00 -1.81 12.88
N ASP A 258 -10.22 -2.25 12.55
CA ASP A 258 -11.01 -1.67 11.47
C ASP A 258 -11.47 -0.23 11.79
N ALA A 259 -11.74 0.04 13.07
CA ALA A 259 -12.22 1.35 13.53
C ALA A 259 -11.05 2.25 13.97
N PRO A 260 -11.24 3.60 13.85
CA PRO A 260 -12.41 4.34 13.39
C PRO A 260 -12.60 4.38 11.86
N GLY A 261 -11.59 4.01 11.07
CA GLY A 261 -11.63 4.00 9.61
C GLY A 261 -11.30 5.34 8.96
N VAL A 262 -11.19 5.33 7.62
CA VAL A 262 -10.69 6.47 6.83
C VAL A 262 -11.68 7.64 6.75
N THR A 263 -12.94 7.44 7.13
CA THR A 263 -13.98 8.48 7.11
C THR A 263 -14.01 9.36 8.35
N VAL A 264 -13.09 9.17 9.29
CA VAL A 264 -13.04 9.92 10.56
C VAL A 264 -12.78 11.43 10.37
N ASP A 265 -12.16 11.82 9.27
CA ASP A 265 -11.77 13.20 8.98
C ASP A 265 -12.13 13.70 7.57
N GLU A 266 -12.64 12.84 6.71
CA GLU A 266 -13.21 13.19 5.41
C GLU A 266 -14.53 12.45 5.20
N PRO A 267 -15.59 13.11 4.72
CA PRO A 267 -16.83 12.44 4.39
C PRO A 267 -16.61 11.46 3.21
N LEU A 268 -17.44 10.41 3.16
CA LEU A 268 -17.31 9.33 2.20
C LEU A 268 -17.21 9.81 0.74
N GLU A 269 -17.98 10.83 0.39
CA GLU A 269 -18.05 11.39 -0.97
C GLU A 269 -16.74 12.03 -1.39
N HIS A 270 -15.98 12.58 -0.44
CA HIS A 270 -14.76 13.38 -0.66
C HIS A 270 -13.47 12.68 -0.24
N LEU A 271 -13.52 11.35 0.04
CA LEU A 271 -12.34 10.61 0.44
C LEU A 271 -11.18 10.79 -0.55
N GLY A 272 -10.02 11.15 0.01
CA GLY A 272 -8.76 11.30 -0.71
C GLY A 272 -8.64 12.59 -1.53
N GLU A 273 -9.60 13.52 -1.46
CA GLU A 273 -9.54 14.79 -2.19
C GLU A 273 -8.59 15.79 -1.52
N THR A 274 -8.51 15.75 -0.20
CA THR A 274 -7.72 16.71 0.59
C THR A 274 -6.47 16.05 1.18
N LEU A 275 -5.34 16.77 1.15
CA LEU A 275 -4.15 16.34 1.88
C LEU A 275 -4.42 16.45 3.39
N MET A 276 -4.39 15.31 4.08
CA MET A 276 -4.47 15.24 5.52
C MET A 276 -3.07 15.29 6.14
N VAL A 277 -2.99 15.75 7.39
CA VAL A 277 -1.74 15.73 8.16
C VAL A 277 -1.98 15.11 9.52
N PRO A 278 -0.97 14.47 10.13
CA PRO A 278 -1.09 13.99 11.49
C PRO A 278 -1.47 15.14 12.45
N PRO A 279 -2.31 14.91 13.47
CA PRO A 279 -2.79 15.97 14.38
C PRO A 279 -1.68 16.81 15.02
N ARG A 280 -0.53 16.18 15.31
CA ARG A 280 0.65 16.87 15.88
C ARG A 280 1.29 17.87 14.91
N GLU A 281 1.04 17.73 13.60
CA GLU A 281 1.62 18.55 12.54
C GLU A 281 0.60 19.55 11.94
N ALA A 282 -0.57 19.70 12.57
CA ALA A 282 -1.65 20.54 12.05
C ALA A 282 -1.22 22.01 11.81
N SER A 283 -0.27 22.53 12.58
CA SER A 283 0.29 23.88 12.38
C SER A 283 1.20 24.00 11.15
N ARG A 284 1.62 22.87 10.54
CA ARG A 284 2.50 22.81 9.37
C ARG A 284 1.75 22.40 8.10
N THR A 285 0.43 22.38 8.12
CA THR A 285 -0.38 21.88 6.97
C THR A 285 -0.02 22.58 5.68
N GLU A 286 0.11 23.90 5.67
CA GLU A 286 0.45 24.67 4.46
C GLU A 286 1.89 24.40 3.99
N ASP A 287 2.84 24.29 4.91
CA ASP A 287 4.21 23.94 4.57
C ASP A 287 4.27 22.53 3.95
N LEU A 288 3.61 21.55 4.58
CA LEU A 288 3.55 20.18 4.09
C LEU A 288 2.85 20.06 2.74
N ARG A 289 1.81 20.85 2.49
CA ARG A 289 1.12 20.88 1.21
C ARG A 289 2.07 21.26 0.05
N VAL A 290 3.03 22.13 0.31
CA VAL A 290 4.05 22.53 -0.68
C VAL A 290 5.19 21.53 -0.76
N MET A 291 5.63 21.00 0.40
CA MET A 291 6.81 20.14 0.50
C MET A 291 6.58 18.72 -0.02
N LEU A 292 5.38 18.17 0.19
CA LEU A 292 5.08 16.79 -0.18
C LEU A 292 5.01 16.61 -1.70
N PRO A 293 5.36 15.42 -2.22
CA PRO A 293 5.28 15.11 -3.63
C PRO A 293 3.91 15.41 -4.23
N GLN A 294 3.91 16.15 -5.34
CA GLN A 294 2.70 16.51 -6.07
C GLN A 294 2.40 15.49 -7.17
N PHE A 295 1.13 15.28 -7.47
CA PHE A 295 0.69 14.41 -8.56
C PHE A 295 -0.61 14.93 -9.18
N ALA A 296 -0.86 14.56 -10.43
CA ALA A 296 -2.13 14.78 -11.12
C ALA A 296 -2.96 13.49 -11.10
N ARG A 297 -4.27 13.62 -10.92
CA ARG A 297 -5.20 12.48 -11.04
C ARG A 297 -5.47 12.17 -12.51
N PRO A 298 -5.95 10.96 -12.85
CA PRO A 298 -6.40 10.67 -14.22
C PRO A 298 -7.42 11.70 -14.71
N GLY A 299 -7.13 12.30 -15.87
CA GLY A 299 -7.96 13.35 -16.47
C GLY A 299 -7.61 14.78 -16.06
N GLU A 300 -6.80 14.98 -15.03
CA GLU A 300 -6.23 16.29 -14.72
C GLU A 300 -5.02 16.59 -15.60
N GLU A 301 -4.83 17.89 -15.89
CA GLU A 301 -3.67 18.34 -16.64
C GLU A 301 -2.38 18.07 -15.85
N ARG A 302 -1.45 17.35 -16.48
CA ARG A 302 -0.13 17.15 -15.89
C ARG A 302 0.70 18.42 -16.06
N MET A 303 1.24 18.90 -14.95
CA MET A 303 2.20 20.00 -14.99
C MET A 303 3.45 19.55 -15.78
N PRO A 304 3.84 20.25 -16.86
CA PRO A 304 4.98 19.86 -17.69
C PRO A 304 6.29 19.71 -16.88
N MET A 305 6.42 20.45 -15.79
CA MET A 305 7.59 20.43 -14.92
C MET A 305 7.72 19.16 -14.05
N ARG A 306 6.67 18.33 -13.95
CA ARG A 306 6.71 17.07 -13.17
C ARG A 306 7.52 15.96 -13.83
N ASP A 307 7.79 16.09 -15.12
CA ASP A 307 8.59 15.12 -15.89
C ASP A 307 10.08 15.53 -16.00
N LEU A 308 10.52 16.53 -15.25
CA LEU A 308 11.92 16.94 -15.24
C LEU A 308 12.81 15.86 -14.56
N PRO A 309 14.07 15.69 -15.03
CA PRO A 309 14.96 14.66 -14.51
C PRO A 309 15.57 14.97 -13.13
N PHE A 310 15.07 15.99 -12.45
CA PHE A 310 15.48 16.37 -11.10
C PHE A 310 14.24 16.54 -10.21
N ILE A 311 14.44 16.35 -8.91
CA ILE A 311 13.38 16.51 -7.93
C ILE A 311 13.00 17.98 -7.81
N HIS A 312 11.71 18.26 -7.86
CA HIS A 312 11.16 19.61 -7.75
C HIS A 312 9.79 19.55 -7.08
N ARG A 313 9.34 20.68 -6.59
CA ARG A 313 8.02 20.87 -6.00
C ARG A 313 7.29 21.99 -6.72
N PHE A 314 6.00 21.86 -6.83
CA PHE A 314 5.14 22.84 -7.46
C PHE A 314 3.97 23.18 -6.54
N HIS A 315 3.67 24.45 -6.41
CA HIS A 315 2.53 24.97 -5.66
C HIS A 315 1.70 25.88 -6.53
N THR A 316 0.40 25.57 -6.68
CA THR A 316 -0.56 26.45 -7.35
C THR A 316 -1.39 27.13 -6.26
N PRO A 317 -1.40 28.47 -6.15
CA PRO A 317 -2.28 29.18 -5.22
C PRO A 317 -3.75 29.04 -5.62
N GLU A 318 -4.66 29.26 -4.68
CA GLU A 318 -6.11 29.18 -4.93
C GLU A 318 -6.60 30.21 -5.98
N ASP A 319 -5.94 31.37 -6.05
CA ASP A 319 -6.24 32.42 -7.04
C ASP A 319 -4.95 32.84 -7.77
N PRO A 320 -4.55 32.09 -8.82
CA PRO A 320 -3.30 32.36 -9.52
C PRO A 320 -3.42 33.61 -10.41
N ASP A 321 -2.47 34.53 -10.27
CA ASP A 321 -2.39 35.76 -11.10
C ASP A 321 -1.64 35.57 -12.43
N GLY A 322 -1.25 34.31 -12.73
CA GLY A 322 -0.46 33.95 -13.91
C GLY A 322 1.06 34.16 -13.75
N SER A 323 1.51 34.62 -12.59
CA SER A 323 2.94 34.75 -12.27
C SER A 323 3.52 33.42 -11.80
N THR A 324 4.78 33.15 -12.18
CA THR A 324 5.51 31.97 -11.69
C THR A 324 6.81 32.43 -11.01
N ILE A 325 7.02 31.95 -9.79
CA ILE A 325 8.27 32.20 -9.05
C ILE A 325 9.05 30.86 -9.00
N VAL A 326 10.26 30.88 -9.50
CA VAL A 326 11.17 29.71 -9.44
C VAL A 326 12.19 29.94 -8.32
N LEU A 327 12.22 29.05 -7.33
CA LEU A 327 13.17 29.07 -6.24
C LEU A 327 14.19 27.94 -6.46
N LEU A 328 15.47 28.32 -6.49
CA LEU A 328 16.57 27.35 -6.61
C LEU A 328 17.29 27.24 -5.27
N HIS A 329 17.50 26.03 -4.78
CA HIS A 329 18.33 25.79 -3.60
C HIS A 329 19.82 25.89 -3.95
N GLY A 330 20.64 26.16 -2.95
CA GLY A 330 22.11 26.17 -3.10
C GLY A 330 22.72 24.77 -3.06
N THR A 331 24.01 24.70 -3.33
CA THR A 331 24.78 23.46 -3.20
C THR A 331 24.71 22.93 -1.78
N GLY A 332 24.32 21.67 -1.63
CA GLY A 332 24.12 21.02 -0.31
C GLY A 332 22.72 21.20 0.29
N GLY A 333 21.85 21.97 -0.36
CA GLY A 333 20.43 22.04 -0.05
C GLY A 333 19.58 21.09 -0.92
N ASN A 334 18.29 21.13 -0.72
CA ASN A 334 17.31 20.38 -1.53
C ASN A 334 16.11 21.25 -1.89
N GLU A 335 15.17 20.70 -2.65
CA GLU A 335 13.98 21.39 -3.16
C GLU A 335 13.04 21.91 -2.07
N THR A 336 13.19 21.49 -0.84
CA THR A 336 12.35 21.91 0.29
C THR A 336 12.97 23.06 1.10
N ASP A 337 14.27 23.34 0.95
CA ASP A 337 15.01 24.31 1.77
C ASP A 337 14.47 25.75 1.66
N ARG A 338 13.79 26.08 0.57
CA ARG A 338 13.26 27.41 0.29
C ARG A 338 11.73 27.49 0.31
N CYS A 339 11.07 26.45 0.71
CA CYS A 339 9.61 26.43 0.81
C CYS A 339 9.07 27.16 2.07
N ARG A 340 9.96 27.72 2.91
CA ARG A 340 9.56 28.57 4.04
C ARG A 340 9.43 30.02 3.57
N TRP A 341 8.21 30.41 3.22
CA TRP A 341 7.91 31.82 2.92
C TRP A 341 7.92 32.65 4.19
N PRO A 342 8.50 33.87 4.18
CA PRO A 342 8.22 34.81 5.24
C PRO A 342 6.73 35.10 5.23
N ARG A 343 6.08 34.91 6.36
CA ARG A 343 4.70 35.37 6.53
C ARG A 343 4.75 36.91 6.48
N GLY A 344 4.17 37.49 5.43
CA GLY A 344 3.94 38.92 5.31
C GLY A 344 2.87 39.38 6.28
#